data_686ce586886ce02a1917c48581542a16
#
_entry.id   686ce586886ce02a1917c48581542a16
#
_cell.length_a   1.000
_cell.length_b   1.000
_cell.length_c   1.000
_cell.angle_alpha   90.00
_cell.angle_beta   90.00
_cell.angle_gamma   90.00
#
_symmetry.space_group_name_H-M   'P 1'
#
loop_
_entity.id
_entity.type
_entity.pdbx_description
1 polymer ?
#
loop_
_entity_poly.entity_id
_entity_poly.type
_entity_poly.pdbx_seq_one_letter_code
_entity_poly.pdbx_strand_id
1 'polypeptide(L)'
;MNLESFARTMLAAACATPVAASATNGYFSNGYGAASQGVAGVGIALPQDALAAAANPAGIAFVGDRFDVGISAFLPSRGANVAGNGYGVDGHYEGNNRSVFALPEAGIVKQLRPNLYVGIALYANGGLDTGYANNPFKAFGGKGSAGVDLEQVFLSPTLALRIGERHALGIGLNIAYQRFTASGLQPFASASVAPDNVTDRGADSSVGVGVHIGYTGRLTRSLTVGATWASKIRGRFDRYKGLFANGGSFDIPENFGFGLAYEITPAWTIAADFQRILYGNVDSVANPLDNLQAGHPLGSPNGPGFGWRNTNVLKIGTTYRYNPHLTLRLGYSHASQPIASTQTFLNVLAPGVVQDQATLGATWETADHAEFSFFYGHAFRKTVDGQASIPPSFGGGNANIRLDENIVGIAFGKKF
;
A
#
# COMPACT_ATOMS: atom_id res chain seq x y z
N MET A 1 26.79 12.82 13.31
CA MET A 1 25.79 13.48 12.43
C MET A 1 24.65 13.90 13.34
N ASN A 2 24.34 15.21 13.44
CA ASN A 2 23.30 15.69 14.37
C ASN A 2 21.92 15.28 13.87
N LEU A 3 21.02 14.96 14.79
CA LEU A 3 19.65 14.51 14.49
C LEU A 3 18.90 15.47 13.54
N GLU A 4 19.12 16.78 13.71
CA GLU A 4 18.55 17.81 12.82
C GLU A 4 19.09 17.76 11.39
N SER A 5 20.37 17.47 11.21
CA SER A 5 20.99 17.34 9.89
C SER A 5 20.46 16.08 9.17
N PHE A 6 20.30 14.99 9.91
CA PHE A 6 19.73 13.74 9.41
C PHE A 6 18.26 13.92 8.99
N ALA A 7 17.45 14.56 9.84
CA ALA A 7 16.03 14.81 9.57
C ALA A 7 15.84 15.74 8.34
N ARG A 8 16.68 16.78 8.20
CA ARG A 8 16.63 17.69 7.04
C ARG A 8 17.06 17.00 5.75
N THR A 9 18.07 16.13 5.80
CA THR A 9 18.53 15.38 4.63
C THR A 9 17.49 14.34 4.21
N MET A 10 16.84 13.67 5.15
CA MET A 10 15.77 12.71 4.89
C MET A 10 14.52 13.37 4.31
N LEU A 11 14.12 14.54 4.85
CA LEU A 11 12.97 15.30 4.32
C LEU A 11 13.25 15.83 2.91
N ALA A 12 14.48 16.29 2.64
CA ALA A 12 14.90 16.75 1.31
C ALA A 12 14.99 15.61 0.30
N ALA A 13 15.44 14.42 0.71
CA ALA A 13 15.49 13.23 -0.15
C ALA A 13 14.09 12.71 -0.49
N ALA A 14 13.15 12.76 0.45
CA ALA A 14 11.76 12.35 0.22
C ALA A 14 11.02 13.28 -0.76
N CYS A 15 11.43 14.55 -0.86
CA CYS A 15 10.82 15.53 -1.78
C CYS A 15 11.43 15.54 -3.20
N ALA A 16 12.55 14.86 -3.44
CA ALA A 16 13.34 15.01 -4.67
C ALA A 16 13.18 13.88 -5.69
N THR A 17 12.55 12.75 -5.33
CA THR A 17 12.32 11.63 -6.27
C THR A 17 10.82 11.36 -6.38
N PRO A 18 10.29 11.05 -7.58
CA PRO A 18 8.96 10.49 -7.68
C PRO A 18 8.94 9.17 -6.92
N VAL A 19 8.34 9.16 -5.73
CA VAL A 19 8.08 7.95 -4.97
C VAL A 19 6.89 7.26 -5.65
N ALA A 20 7.11 6.07 -6.13
CA ALA A 20 6.11 5.38 -6.89
C ALA A 20 5.33 4.38 -6.03
N ALA A 21 4.13 4.10 -6.48
CA ALA A 21 3.15 3.26 -5.84
C ALA A 21 3.53 1.78 -5.84
N SER A 22 3.39 1.10 -4.73
CA SER A 22 3.31 -0.37 -4.66
C SER A 22 1.93 -0.78 -4.16
N ALA A 23 1.33 -1.78 -4.78
CA ALA A 23 0.02 -2.26 -4.38
C ALA A 23 -0.02 -3.79 -4.44
N THR A 24 -0.32 -4.44 -3.33
CA THR A 24 -0.52 -5.89 -3.25
C THR A 24 -1.79 -6.25 -2.47
N ASN A 25 -2.31 -5.32 -1.67
CA ASN A 25 -3.57 -5.46 -0.92
C ASN A 25 -4.54 -4.33 -1.33
N GLY A 26 -5.01 -4.36 -2.59
CA GLY A 26 -5.61 -3.21 -3.23
C GLY A 26 -4.51 -2.20 -3.60
N TYR A 27 -4.46 -1.04 -2.94
CA TYR A 27 -3.35 -0.09 -3.12
C TYR A 27 -2.46 0.06 -1.87
N PHE A 28 -2.60 -0.80 -0.86
CA PHE A 28 -1.69 -0.87 0.29
C PHE A 28 -0.51 -1.78 0.01
N SER A 29 0.67 -1.41 0.49
CA SER A 29 1.84 -2.29 0.52
C SER A 29 1.56 -3.57 1.31
N ASN A 30 2.20 -4.67 0.90
CA ASN A 30 2.08 -5.94 1.63
C ASN A 30 2.80 -5.90 2.98
N GLY A 31 3.87 -5.13 3.11
CA GLY A 31 4.65 -4.97 4.34
C GLY A 31 5.63 -3.81 4.24
N TYR A 32 6.32 -3.53 5.34
CA TYR A 32 7.26 -2.44 5.47
C TYR A 32 8.55 -2.96 6.11
N GLY A 33 9.70 -2.57 5.56
CA GLY A 33 11.00 -3.14 5.92
C GLY A 33 11.33 -4.42 5.16
N ALA A 34 12.56 -4.54 4.64
CA ALA A 34 12.98 -5.68 3.83
C ALA A 34 12.83 -7.02 4.57
N ALA A 35 13.07 -7.04 5.87
CA ALA A 35 12.92 -8.26 6.69
C ALA A 35 11.46 -8.71 6.78
N SER A 36 10.51 -7.79 7.00
CA SER A 36 9.08 -8.08 7.03
C SER A 36 8.56 -8.47 5.64
N GLN A 37 8.99 -7.77 4.59
CA GLN A 37 8.59 -8.11 3.22
C GLN A 37 9.06 -9.51 2.81
N GLY A 38 10.21 -9.98 3.31
CA GLY A 38 10.71 -11.35 3.10
C GLY A 38 9.82 -12.44 3.73
N VAL A 39 8.92 -12.10 4.64
CA VAL A 39 7.90 -13.00 5.26
C VAL A 39 6.47 -12.57 4.88
N ALA A 40 6.27 -12.10 3.65
CA ALA A 40 4.98 -11.63 3.13
C ALA A 40 4.37 -10.47 3.95
N GLY A 41 5.20 -9.63 4.57
CA GLY A 41 4.75 -8.48 5.34
C GLY A 41 4.19 -8.81 6.72
N VAL A 42 4.43 -10.01 7.23
CA VAL A 42 4.11 -10.35 8.63
C VAL A 42 4.96 -9.49 9.55
N GLY A 43 4.31 -8.73 10.47
CA GLY A 43 5.00 -7.77 11.32
C GLY A 43 4.23 -7.35 12.57
N ILE A 44 2.95 -7.72 12.71
CA ILE A 44 2.11 -7.24 13.83
C ILE A 44 2.60 -7.83 15.16
N ALA A 45 2.97 -9.13 15.19
CA ALA A 45 3.54 -9.79 16.36
C ALA A 45 5.03 -10.14 16.18
N LEU A 46 5.62 -9.87 15.02
CA LEU A 46 7.00 -10.21 14.68
C LEU A 46 7.78 -8.94 14.26
N PRO A 47 8.09 -8.02 15.18
CA PRO A 47 8.91 -6.86 14.87
C PRO A 47 10.34 -7.28 14.54
N GLN A 48 10.93 -6.81 13.42
CA GLN A 48 12.23 -7.27 12.94
C GLN A 48 13.26 -6.15 12.80
N ASP A 49 12.83 -4.93 12.49
CA ASP A 49 13.67 -3.76 12.22
C ASP A 49 12.99 -2.46 12.68
N ALA A 50 13.57 -1.29 12.39
CA ALA A 50 13.00 -0.01 12.79
C ALA A 50 11.70 0.34 12.05
N LEU A 51 11.39 -0.32 10.92
CA LEU A 51 10.13 -0.18 10.20
C LEU A 51 8.97 -0.91 10.89
N ALA A 52 9.21 -1.64 11.99
CA ALA A 52 8.17 -2.24 12.82
C ALA A 52 7.12 -1.21 13.28
N ALA A 53 7.49 0.07 13.42
CA ALA A 53 6.57 1.18 13.68
C ALA A 53 5.41 1.26 12.67
N ALA A 54 5.65 0.91 11.41
CA ALA A 54 4.67 0.95 10.33
C ALA A 54 3.64 -0.19 10.41
N ALA A 55 4.03 -1.36 10.92
CA ALA A 55 3.15 -2.52 11.08
C ALA A 55 2.42 -2.48 12.44
N ASN A 56 3.15 -2.16 13.51
CA ASN A 56 2.63 -2.11 14.88
C ASN A 56 3.53 -1.19 15.73
N PRO A 57 3.03 -0.02 16.17
CA PRO A 57 3.80 0.95 16.97
C PRO A 57 4.45 0.35 18.23
N ALA A 58 3.81 -0.64 18.86
CA ALA A 58 4.36 -1.30 20.05
C ALA A 58 5.61 -2.13 19.74
N GLY A 59 5.78 -2.56 18.47
CA GLY A 59 6.90 -3.40 18.04
C GLY A 59 8.27 -2.74 18.22
N ILE A 60 8.36 -1.40 18.19
CA ILE A 60 9.63 -0.69 18.37
C ILE A 60 10.27 -0.94 19.74
N ALA A 61 9.47 -1.34 20.75
CA ALA A 61 9.97 -1.68 22.08
C ALA A 61 10.77 -3.01 22.12
N PHE A 62 10.80 -3.77 21.02
CA PHE A 62 11.42 -5.11 20.97
C PHE A 62 12.55 -5.23 19.94
N VAL A 63 12.84 -4.18 19.16
CA VAL A 63 13.90 -4.24 18.12
C VAL A 63 15.24 -3.66 18.57
N GLY A 64 15.27 -2.98 19.74
CA GLY A 64 16.48 -2.33 20.29
C GLY A 64 16.80 -1.00 19.60
N ASP A 65 17.89 -0.38 20.06
CA ASP A 65 18.41 0.85 19.46
C ASP A 65 19.01 0.52 18.09
N ARG A 66 18.43 1.06 17.03
CA ARG A 66 18.87 0.77 15.66
C ARG A 66 18.39 1.82 14.67
N PHE A 67 19.03 1.83 13.52
CA PHE A 67 18.49 2.46 12.32
C PHE A 67 18.50 1.46 11.17
N ASP A 68 17.57 1.65 10.24
CA ASP A 68 17.45 0.88 9.01
C ASP A 68 17.17 1.81 7.84
N VAL A 69 17.77 1.53 6.68
CA VAL A 69 17.50 2.22 5.42
C VAL A 69 17.40 1.18 4.32
N GLY A 70 16.43 1.35 3.43
CA GLY A 70 16.19 0.40 2.36
C GLY A 70 15.66 1.06 1.10
N ILE A 71 15.70 0.32 0.02
CA ILE A 71 15.08 0.65 -1.24
C ILE A 71 14.58 -0.61 -1.92
N SER A 72 13.38 -0.51 -2.49
CA SER A 72 12.80 -1.59 -3.28
C SER A 72 12.46 -1.12 -4.68
N ALA A 73 12.58 -2.00 -5.66
CA ALA A 73 12.07 -1.82 -7.01
C ALA A 73 10.76 -2.62 -7.14
N PHE A 74 9.68 -1.91 -7.41
CA PHE A 74 8.36 -2.49 -7.67
C PHE A 74 8.09 -2.49 -9.17
N LEU A 75 7.68 -3.66 -9.70
CA LEU A 75 7.56 -3.95 -11.14
C LEU A 75 6.18 -4.57 -11.42
N PRO A 76 5.10 -3.76 -11.51
CA PRO A 76 3.78 -4.26 -11.85
C PRO A 76 3.61 -4.44 -13.37
N SER A 77 2.80 -5.45 -13.74
CA SER A 77 2.32 -5.69 -15.10
C SER A 77 0.80 -5.67 -15.09
N ARG A 78 0.21 -4.69 -15.75
CA ARG A 78 -1.23 -4.42 -15.69
C ARG A 78 -1.81 -4.17 -17.08
N GLY A 79 -3.11 -4.47 -17.23
CA GLY A 79 -3.80 -4.24 -18.47
C GLY A 79 -5.28 -4.56 -18.38
N ALA A 80 -5.95 -4.26 -19.48
CA ALA A 80 -7.36 -4.56 -19.67
C ALA A 80 -7.61 -5.23 -21.02
N ASN A 81 -8.70 -5.97 -21.10
CA ASN A 81 -9.26 -6.48 -22.35
C ASN A 81 -10.74 -6.11 -22.42
N VAL A 82 -11.12 -5.35 -23.44
CA VAL A 82 -12.52 -4.99 -23.70
C VAL A 82 -13.10 -5.95 -24.72
N ALA A 83 -14.33 -6.41 -24.48
CA ALA A 83 -15.05 -7.32 -25.35
C ALA A 83 -16.54 -7.01 -25.42
N GLY A 84 -17.11 -7.10 -26.62
CA GLY A 84 -18.54 -6.91 -26.88
C GLY A 84 -19.01 -5.46 -26.77
N ASN A 85 -18.16 -4.49 -27.02
CA ASN A 85 -18.50 -3.07 -26.95
C ASN A 85 -19.07 -2.56 -28.29
N GLY A 86 -20.22 -1.87 -28.20
CA GLY A 86 -20.92 -1.36 -29.38
C GLY A 86 -20.25 -0.20 -30.11
N TYR A 87 -19.23 0.44 -29.52
CA TYR A 87 -18.46 1.54 -30.15
C TYR A 87 -17.12 1.09 -30.72
N GLY A 88 -16.85 -0.23 -30.79
CA GLY A 88 -15.68 -0.78 -31.46
C GLY A 88 -14.36 -0.58 -30.69
N VAL A 89 -14.42 -0.54 -29.38
CA VAL A 89 -13.22 -0.48 -28.51
C VAL A 89 -12.75 -1.86 -28.06
N ASP A 90 -13.26 -2.93 -28.64
CA ASP A 90 -12.80 -4.28 -28.34
C ASP A 90 -11.30 -4.41 -28.62
N GLY A 91 -10.58 -5.03 -27.68
CA GLY A 91 -9.14 -5.19 -27.81
C GLY A 91 -8.39 -5.26 -26.47
N HIS A 92 -7.08 -5.44 -26.61
CA HIS A 92 -6.15 -5.47 -25.49
C HIS A 92 -5.50 -4.11 -25.27
N TYR A 93 -5.43 -3.71 -24.02
CA TYR A 93 -4.86 -2.45 -23.56
C TYR A 93 -3.80 -2.73 -22.50
N GLU A 94 -2.55 -2.38 -22.80
CA GLU A 94 -1.42 -2.50 -21.87
C GLU A 94 -1.26 -1.21 -21.09
N GLY A 95 -1.37 -1.32 -19.74
CA GLY A 95 -1.29 -0.19 -18.81
C GLY A 95 0.12 0.09 -18.28
N ASN A 96 1.18 -0.31 -19.01
CA ASN A 96 2.56 -0.42 -18.54
C ASN A 96 3.49 0.68 -19.06
N ASN A 97 3.02 1.87 -19.41
CA ASN A 97 3.90 2.96 -19.85
C ASN A 97 4.97 3.33 -18.81
N ARG A 98 4.66 3.12 -17.53
CA ARG A 98 5.60 3.13 -16.42
C ARG A 98 5.51 1.77 -15.73
N SER A 99 6.63 1.09 -15.56
CA SER A 99 6.66 -0.29 -15.06
C SER A 99 7.71 -0.55 -13.99
N VAL A 100 8.49 0.47 -13.62
CA VAL A 100 9.51 0.37 -12.58
C VAL A 100 9.37 1.54 -11.61
N PHE A 101 9.25 1.22 -10.34
CA PHE A 101 9.02 2.20 -9.29
C PHE A 101 9.99 1.96 -8.12
N ALA A 102 10.66 3.02 -7.67
CA ALA A 102 11.56 2.97 -6.54
C ALA A 102 10.82 3.33 -5.24
N LEU A 103 10.95 2.51 -4.21
CA LEU A 103 10.28 2.66 -2.92
C LEU A 103 11.35 2.78 -1.83
N PRO A 104 11.79 3.99 -1.48
CA PRO A 104 12.71 4.19 -0.37
C PRO A 104 11.99 4.03 0.97
N GLU A 105 12.71 3.47 1.93
CA GLU A 105 12.26 3.35 3.32
C GLU A 105 13.39 3.63 4.29
N ALA A 106 13.08 4.17 5.45
CA ALA A 106 14.04 4.40 6.51
C ALA A 106 13.37 4.42 7.88
N GLY A 107 14.08 3.99 8.89
CA GLY A 107 13.60 4.03 10.26
C GLY A 107 14.73 4.18 11.26
N ILE A 108 14.39 4.74 12.41
CA ILE A 108 15.27 4.80 13.57
C ILE A 108 14.46 4.53 14.83
N VAL A 109 15.02 3.75 15.73
CA VAL A 109 14.45 3.47 17.07
C VAL A 109 15.50 3.76 18.11
N LYS A 110 15.08 4.42 19.19
CA LYS A 110 15.92 4.74 20.34
C LYS A 110 15.19 4.48 21.65
N GLN A 111 15.83 3.79 22.57
CA GLN A 111 15.38 3.70 23.96
C GLN A 111 15.73 5.00 24.70
N LEU A 112 14.73 5.72 25.20
CA LEU A 112 14.93 6.97 25.97
C LEU A 112 15.03 6.69 27.47
N ARG A 113 14.31 5.67 27.96
CA ARG A 113 14.30 5.20 29.35
C ARG A 113 14.14 3.69 29.36
N PRO A 114 14.38 2.99 30.46
CA PRO A 114 14.29 1.51 30.51
C PRO A 114 13.00 0.91 29.96
N ASN A 115 11.91 1.69 29.97
CA ASN A 115 10.59 1.26 29.50
C ASN A 115 10.00 2.13 28.40
N LEU A 116 10.69 3.18 27.92
CA LEU A 116 10.18 4.13 26.93
C LEU A 116 11.05 4.15 25.69
N TYR A 117 10.44 3.90 24.54
CA TYR A 117 11.05 3.86 23.22
C TYR A 117 10.42 4.93 22.31
N VAL A 118 11.25 5.55 21.48
CA VAL A 118 10.82 6.44 20.41
C VAL A 118 11.30 5.89 19.08
N GLY A 119 10.52 6.11 18.04
CA GLY A 119 10.89 5.74 16.69
C GLY A 119 10.36 6.74 15.69
N ILE A 120 10.99 6.79 14.53
CA ILE A 120 10.50 7.50 13.35
C ILE A 120 10.70 6.55 12.18
N ALA A 121 9.63 6.32 11.40
CA ALA A 121 9.69 5.55 10.16
C ALA A 121 9.20 6.40 8.99
N LEU A 122 9.89 6.31 7.85
CA LEU A 122 9.53 6.86 6.55
C LEU A 122 9.35 5.69 5.60
N TYR A 123 8.20 5.58 4.94
CA TYR A 123 7.90 4.47 4.04
C TYR A 123 6.81 4.82 3.03
N ALA A 124 6.81 4.12 1.88
CA ALA A 124 5.69 4.16 0.95
C ALA A 124 4.55 3.27 1.49
N ASN A 125 3.37 3.87 1.76
CA ASN A 125 2.21 3.11 2.21
C ASN A 125 1.56 2.32 1.08
N GLY A 126 1.59 2.86 -0.14
CA GLY A 126 1.00 2.26 -1.32
C GLY A 126 0.75 3.28 -2.43
N GLY A 127 -0.08 2.89 -3.38
CA GLY A 127 -0.49 3.74 -4.48
C GLY A 127 -1.12 2.95 -5.63
N LEU A 128 -1.45 3.67 -6.69
CA LEU A 128 -2.03 3.15 -7.91
C LEU A 128 -1.37 3.85 -9.10
N ASP A 129 -0.92 3.09 -10.07
CA ASP A 129 -0.43 3.65 -11.33
C ASP A 129 -0.91 2.80 -12.50
N THR A 130 -1.38 3.46 -13.55
CA THR A 130 -1.59 2.90 -14.88
C THR A 130 -1.22 3.93 -15.93
N GLY A 131 -0.72 3.44 -17.06
CA GLY A 131 -0.41 4.31 -18.21
C GLY A 131 -0.65 3.56 -19.51
N TYR A 132 -1.74 3.91 -20.19
CA TYR A 132 -2.15 3.32 -21.46
C TYR A 132 -1.74 4.23 -22.62
N ALA A 133 -0.72 3.86 -23.39
CA ALA A 133 -0.35 4.58 -24.61
C ALA A 133 -1.50 4.52 -25.64
N ASN A 134 -2.12 3.33 -25.77
CA ASN A 134 -3.39 3.18 -26.47
C ASN A 134 -4.52 3.41 -25.49
N ASN A 135 -5.12 4.59 -25.52
CA ASN A 135 -6.16 5.00 -24.57
C ASN A 135 -7.44 4.17 -24.76
N PRO A 136 -7.87 3.37 -23.76
CA PRO A 136 -9.10 2.57 -23.85
C PRO A 136 -10.37 3.42 -23.93
N PHE A 137 -10.30 4.72 -23.63
CA PHE A 137 -11.42 5.67 -23.71
C PHE A 137 -11.40 6.50 -24.98
N LYS A 138 -10.51 6.21 -25.96
CA LYS A 138 -10.32 7.02 -27.18
C LYS A 138 -11.58 7.15 -28.02
N ALA A 139 -12.32 6.06 -28.24
CA ALA A 139 -13.55 6.09 -29.04
C ALA A 139 -14.69 6.89 -28.37
N PHE A 140 -14.61 7.13 -27.08
CA PHE A 140 -15.54 7.97 -26.33
C PHE A 140 -15.10 9.45 -26.27
N GLY A 141 -14.02 9.82 -26.95
CA GLY A 141 -13.47 11.18 -26.94
C GLY A 141 -12.27 11.40 -26.01
N GLY A 142 -11.68 10.34 -25.48
CA GLY A 142 -10.41 10.39 -24.74
C GLY A 142 -9.26 10.86 -25.60
N LYS A 143 -8.39 11.72 -25.08
CA LYS A 143 -7.26 12.32 -25.80
C LYS A 143 -5.93 11.90 -25.20
N GLY A 144 -4.95 11.64 -26.06
CA GLY A 144 -3.62 11.22 -25.62
C GLY A 144 -3.63 9.85 -24.92
N SER A 145 -2.65 9.62 -24.06
CA SER A 145 -2.59 8.44 -23.19
C SER A 145 -3.58 8.58 -22.02
N ALA A 146 -4.13 7.44 -21.56
CA ALA A 146 -4.97 7.42 -20.36
C ALA A 146 -4.20 6.81 -19.19
N GLY A 147 -4.50 7.28 -17.99
CA GLY A 147 -3.96 6.67 -16.78
C GLY A 147 -4.12 7.53 -15.54
N VAL A 148 -3.77 6.94 -14.43
CA VAL A 148 -3.68 7.60 -13.12
C VAL A 148 -2.34 7.28 -12.47
N ASP A 149 -1.93 8.16 -11.55
CA ASP A 149 -0.75 7.96 -10.73
C ASP A 149 -1.06 8.51 -9.33
N LEU A 150 -1.18 7.61 -8.36
CA LEU A 150 -1.36 7.91 -6.93
C LEU A 150 -0.15 7.41 -6.17
N GLU A 151 0.48 8.29 -5.45
CA GLU A 151 1.61 8.00 -4.56
C GLU A 151 1.24 8.34 -3.12
N GLN A 152 1.61 7.48 -2.16
CA GLN A 152 1.38 7.70 -0.74
C GLN A 152 2.65 7.42 0.06
N VAL A 153 3.15 8.43 0.76
CA VAL A 153 4.33 8.34 1.63
C VAL A 153 3.94 8.71 3.04
N PHE A 154 4.38 7.93 4.00
CA PHE A 154 4.13 8.16 5.42
C PHE A 154 5.42 8.50 6.15
N LEU A 155 5.32 9.50 7.03
CA LEU A 155 6.26 9.76 8.12
C LEU A 155 5.54 9.43 9.43
N SER A 156 6.07 8.45 10.18
CA SER A 156 5.41 7.93 11.38
C SER A 156 6.30 8.09 12.62
N PRO A 157 6.25 9.25 13.31
CA PRO A 157 6.80 9.37 14.65
C PRO A 157 5.99 8.52 15.63
N THR A 158 6.68 7.75 16.46
CA THR A 158 6.10 6.69 17.30
C THR A 158 6.69 6.69 18.70
N LEU A 159 5.84 6.45 19.69
CA LEU A 159 6.21 6.19 21.08
C LEU A 159 5.73 4.78 21.47
N ALA A 160 6.57 4.02 22.20
CA ALA A 160 6.15 2.76 22.78
C ALA A 160 6.56 2.67 24.26
N LEU A 161 5.62 2.24 25.09
CA LEU A 161 5.82 1.99 26.51
C LEU A 161 5.84 0.50 26.76
N ARG A 162 6.99 0.00 27.26
CA ARG A 162 7.11 -1.38 27.73
C ARG A 162 6.55 -1.53 29.15
N ILE A 163 5.68 -2.51 29.34
CA ILE A 163 5.03 -2.85 30.62
C ILE A 163 5.61 -4.19 31.08
N GLY A 164 6.47 -4.13 32.08
CA GLY A 164 7.34 -5.26 32.42
C GLY A 164 8.28 -5.61 31.26
N GLU A 165 8.69 -6.89 31.19
CA GLU A 165 9.61 -7.37 30.13
C GLU A 165 8.90 -7.91 28.88
N ARG A 166 7.58 -8.13 28.97
CA ARG A 166 6.85 -8.96 28.02
C ARG A 166 5.81 -8.21 27.21
N HIS A 167 5.33 -7.07 27.67
CA HIS A 167 4.23 -6.33 27.03
C HIS A 167 4.66 -4.94 26.61
N ALA A 168 4.09 -4.42 25.53
CA ALA A 168 4.24 -3.04 25.13
C ALA A 168 2.94 -2.50 24.55
N LEU A 169 2.71 -1.21 24.78
CA LEU A 169 1.72 -0.40 24.09
C LEU A 169 2.45 0.66 23.26
N GLY A 170 1.98 0.90 22.07
CA GLY A 170 2.54 1.90 21.17
C GLY A 170 1.48 2.86 20.62
N ILE A 171 1.89 4.08 20.40
CA ILE A 171 1.10 5.10 19.70
C ILE A 171 2.00 5.83 18.71
N GLY A 172 1.51 6.05 17.50
CA GLY A 172 2.16 6.81 16.46
C GLY A 172 1.20 7.77 15.76
N LEU A 173 1.76 8.75 15.07
CA LEU A 173 1.05 9.57 14.11
C LEU A 173 1.47 9.13 12.71
N ASN A 174 0.51 8.87 11.84
CA ASN A 174 0.76 8.67 10.41
C ASN A 174 0.55 10.01 9.70
N ILE A 175 1.64 10.73 9.42
CA ILE A 175 1.62 11.93 8.61
C ILE A 175 1.77 11.47 7.16
N ALA A 176 0.67 11.52 6.40
CA ALA A 176 0.60 11.02 5.05
C ALA A 176 0.71 12.17 4.04
N TYR A 177 1.65 12.07 3.12
CA TYR A 177 1.68 12.85 1.90
C TYR A 177 1.13 11.99 0.75
N GLN A 178 0.15 12.54 0.02
CA GLN A 178 -0.40 11.93 -1.18
C GLN A 178 -0.17 12.85 -2.37
N ARG A 179 0.14 12.25 -3.54
CA ARG A 179 0.23 12.94 -4.82
C ARG A 179 -0.61 12.18 -5.84
N PHE A 180 -1.34 12.92 -6.68
CA PHE A 180 -2.22 12.32 -7.68
C PHE A 180 -2.14 13.06 -9.02
N THR A 181 -2.20 12.27 -10.12
CA THR A 181 -2.44 12.75 -11.48
C THR A 181 -3.42 11.84 -12.20
N ALA A 182 -4.21 12.41 -13.12
CA ALA A 182 -5.03 11.66 -14.08
C ALA A 182 -4.93 12.28 -15.46
N SER A 183 -4.92 11.46 -16.50
CA SER A 183 -4.85 11.90 -17.91
C SER A 183 -5.76 11.07 -18.80
N GLY A 184 -6.20 11.67 -19.92
CA GLY A 184 -6.93 10.98 -20.97
C GLY A 184 -8.38 10.61 -20.65
N LEU A 185 -8.98 11.22 -19.61
CA LEU A 185 -10.31 10.89 -19.08
C LEU A 185 -11.40 11.89 -19.53
N GLN A 186 -11.22 12.60 -20.64
CA GLN A 186 -12.18 13.61 -21.14
C GLN A 186 -13.62 13.10 -21.28
N PRO A 187 -13.88 11.82 -21.64
CA PRO A 187 -15.26 11.30 -21.75
C PRO A 187 -16.08 11.42 -20.47
N PHE A 188 -15.41 11.42 -19.33
CA PHE A 188 -16.07 11.48 -18.01
C PHE A 188 -16.39 12.92 -17.58
N ALA A 189 -15.89 13.95 -18.28
CA ALA A 189 -16.11 15.35 -17.94
C ALA A 189 -17.59 15.76 -18.04
N SER A 190 -18.31 15.28 -19.07
CA SER A 190 -19.74 15.57 -19.25
C SER A 190 -20.63 14.98 -18.16
N ALA A 191 -20.13 13.98 -17.43
CA ALA A 191 -20.80 13.32 -16.31
C ALA A 191 -20.33 13.83 -14.95
N SER A 192 -19.72 15.01 -14.87
CA SER A 192 -19.14 15.58 -13.66
C SER A 192 -19.80 16.89 -13.25
N VAL A 193 -19.88 17.16 -11.93
CA VAL A 193 -20.27 18.47 -11.37
C VAL A 193 -19.21 19.55 -11.62
N ALA A 194 -17.98 19.16 -11.95
CA ALA A 194 -16.88 20.09 -12.27
C ALA A 194 -16.07 19.53 -13.46
N PRO A 195 -16.59 19.68 -14.70
CA PRO A 195 -16.02 19.10 -15.93
C PRO A 195 -14.55 19.43 -16.15
N ASP A 196 -14.15 20.66 -15.85
CA ASP A 196 -12.77 21.12 -16.02
C ASP A 196 -11.78 20.51 -15.01
N ASN A 197 -12.27 19.77 -13.99
CA ASN A 197 -11.49 19.19 -12.88
C ASN A 197 -11.54 17.65 -12.87
N VAL A 198 -11.69 17.02 -14.03
CA VAL A 198 -11.73 15.55 -14.15
C VAL A 198 -10.37 14.97 -14.54
N THR A 199 -9.67 15.60 -15.51
CA THR A 199 -8.46 15.05 -16.14
C THR A 199 -7.48 16.14 -16.56
N ASP A 200 -6.22 15.76 -16.76
CA ASP A 200 -5.14 16.60 -17.32
C ASP A 200 -4.91 17.91 -16.54
N ARG A 201 -5.03 17.86 -15.21
CA ARG A 201 -4.84 19.01 -14.31
C ARG A 201 -3.44 19.11 -13.73
N GLY A 202 -2.52 18.24 -14.18
CA GLY A 202 -1.18 18.10 -13.61
C GLY A 202 -1.23 17.47 -12.20
N ALA A 203 -0.11 17.45 -11.52
CA ALA A 203 -0.04 16.88 -10.18
C ALA A 203 -0.78 17.73 -9.15
N ASP A 204 -1.55 17.07 -8.29
CA ASP A 204 -2.13 17.64 -7.07
C ASP A 204 -1.63 16.87 -5.85
N SER A 205 -1.58 17.50 -4.70
CA SER A 205 -1.08 16.87 -3.48
C SER A 205 -1.96 17.17 -2.28
N SER A 206 -1.94 16.24 -1.35
CA SER A 206 -2.69 16.32 -0.09
C SER A 206 -1.82 15.84 1.07
N VAL A 207 -1.94 16.50 2.21
CA VAL A 207 -1.32 16.06 3.47
C VAL A 207 -2.43 15.80 4.47
N GLY A 208 -2.36 14.64 5.11
CA GLY A 208 -3.30 14.26 6.16
C GLY A 208 -2.58 13.63 7.35
N VAL A 209 -3.26 13.56 8.49
CA VAL A 209 -2.72 12.94 9.69
C VAL A 209 -3.74 11.97 10.27
N GLY A 210 -3.25 10.81 10.69
CA GLY A 210 -4.01 9.79 11.42
C GLY A 210 -3.26 9.31 12.65
N VAL A 211 -3.98 8.59 13.48
CA VAL A 211 -3.43 7.94 14.68
C VAL A 211 -3.21 6.47 14.39
N HIS A 212 -2.11 5.92 14.88
CA HIS A 212 -1.79 4.51 14.84
C HIS A 212 -1.52 4.02 16.26
N ILE A 213 -2.23 3.02 16.71
CA ILE A 213 -2.04 2.40 18.03
C ILE A 213 -1.75 0.93 17.89
N GLY A 214 -1.01 0.38 18.85
CA GLY A 214 -0.66 -1.02 18.82
C GLY A 214 -0.35 -1.60 20.19
N TYR A 215 -0.45 -2.92 20.24
CA TYR A 215 -0.07 -3.75 21.36
C TYR A 215 0.78 -4.92 20.86
N THR A 216 1.81 -5.27 21.64
CA THR A 216 2.61 -6.49 21.48
C THR A 216 2.82 -7.11 22.84
N GLY A 217 2.58 -8.43 22.96
CA GLY A 217 2.73 -9.15 24.22
C GLY A 217 3.30 -10.54 24.04
N ARG A 218 4.38 -10.86 24.77
CA ARG A 218 4.94 -12.21 24.90
C ARG A 218 4.16 -12.98 25.96
N LEU A 219 3.14 -13.74 25.55
CA LEU A 219 2.26 -14.48 26.46
C LEU A 219 3.00 -15.63 27.15
N THR A 220 3.90 -16.29 26.41
CA THR A 220 4.79 -17.33 26.93
C THR A 220 6.23 -17.03 26.47
N ARG A 221 7.16 -17.93 26.75
CA ARG A 221 8.53 -17.83 26.22
C ARG A 221 8.58 -17.96 24.69
N SER A 222 7.62 -18.68 24.11
CA SER A 222 7.59 -19.00 22.68
C SER A 222 6.47 -18.29 21.91
N LEU A 223 5.44 -17.75 22.58
CA LEU A 223 4.26 -17.16 21.93
C LEU A 223 4.21 -15.66 22.14
N THR A 224 4.25 -14.92 21.05
CA THR A 224 4.00 -13.47 20.97
C THR A 224 2.69 -13.21 20.24
N VAL A 225 1.90 -12.28 20.73
CA VAL A 225 0.67 -11.79 20.09
C VAL A 225 0.78 -10.28 19.84
N GLY A 226 0.09 -9.80 18.83
CA GLY A 226 0.02 -8.39 18.52
C GLY A 226 -1.36 -7.97 18.04
N ALA A 227 -1.69 -6.70 18.24
CA ALA A 227 -2.87 -6.05 17.70
C ALA A 227 -2.50 -4.63 17.28
N THR A 228 -3.11 -4.16 16.19
CA THR A 228 -2.85 -2.83 15.65
C THR A 228 -4.13 -2.24 15.07
N TRP A 229 -4.25 -0.91 15.13
CA TRP A 229 -5.32 -0.14 14.51
C TRP A 229 -4.78 1.22 14.06
N ALA A 230 -5.08 1.58 12.81
CA ALA A 230 -4.77 2.87 12.23
C ALA A 230 -6.05 3.57 11.77
N SER A 231 -6.24 4.82 12.18
CA SER A 231 -7.41 5.61 11.82
C SER A 231 -7.42 5.95 10.33
N LYS A 232 -8.61 6.25 9.80
CA LYS A 232 -8.76 6.91 8.50
C LYS A 232 -7.95 8.21 8.49
N ILE A 233 -7.28 8.51 7.37
CA ILE A 233 -6.58 9.76 7.13
C ILE A 233 -7.31 10.51 6.02
N ARG A 234 -7.77 11.72 6.31
CA ARG A 234 -8.45 12.54 5.32
C ARG A 234 -7.46 13.05 4.27
N GLY A 235 -7.88 12.98 3.01
CA GLY A 235 -7.14 13.47 1.88
C GLY A 235 -8.07 14.16 0.87
N ARG A 236 -7.54 15.11 0.10
CA ARG A 236 -8.31 15.84 -0.90
C ARG A 236 -7.43 16.30 -2.04
N PHE A 237 -7.95 16.17 -3.26
CA PHE A 237 -7.32 16.64 -4.49
C PHE A 237 -8.23 17.68 -5.15
N ASP A 238 -7.98 18.97 -4.90
CA ASP A 238 -8.83 20.08 -5.37
C ASP A 238 -8.80 20.22 -6.89
N ARG A 239 -7.66 19.90 -7.53
CA ARG A 239 -7.54 19.89 -9.00
C ARG A 239 -8.38 18.79 -9.65
N TYR A 240 -8.75 17.76 -8.88
CA TYR A 240 -9.56 16.62 -9.32
C TYR A 240 -10.91 16.53 -8.61
N LYS A 241 -11.44 17.68 -8.15
CA LYS A 241 -12.75 17.77 -7.49
C LYS A 241 -13.92 17.31 -8.37
N GLY A 242 -13.74 17.26 -9.67
CA GLY A 242 -14.72 16.74 -10.62
C GLY A 242 -14.59 15.24 -10.87
N LEU A 243 -13.50 14.59 -10.41
CA LEU A 243 -13.27 13.16 -10.57
C LEU A 243 -13.69 12.40 -9.31
N PHE A 244 -13.21 12.82 -8.15
CA PHE A 244 -13.43 12.14 -6.89
C PHE A 244 -14.68 12.63 -6.16
N ALA A 245 -15.40 11.71 -5.51
CA ALA A 245 -16.58 12.01 -4.72
C ALA A 245 -16.33 13.10 -3.66
N ASN A 246 -17.39 13.73 -3.18
CA ASN A 246 -17.32 14.80 -2.18
C ASN A 246 -16.41 15.97 -2.58
N GLY A 247 -16.36 16.27 -3.90
CA GLY A 247 -15.56 17.40 -4.42
C GLY A 247 -14.06 17.20 -4.27
N GLY A 248 -13.54 16.01 -4.54
CA GLY A 248 -12.10 15.71 -4.53
C GLY A 248 -11.60 14.93 -3.33
N SER A 249 -12.47 14.42 -2.44
CA SER A 249 -12.05 13.62 -1.28
C SER A 249 -11.44 12.30 -1.71
N PHE A 250 -10.23 12.01 -1.24
CA PHE A 250 -9.55 10.73 -1.40
C PHE A 250 -8.84 10.36 -0.11
N ASP A 251 -9.60 9.78 0.82
CA ASP A 251 -9.10 9.41 2.14
C ASP A 251 -8.28 8.11 2.06
N ILE A 252 -7.31 7.95 2.97
CA ILE A 252 -6.64 6.68 3.21
C ILE A 252 -7.49 5.91 4.22
N PRO A 253 -7.89 4.65 3.92
CA PRO A 253 -8.83 3.92 4.76
C PRO A 253 -8.24 3.56 6.13
N GLU A 254 -9.13 3.53 7.09
CA GLU A 254 -8.91 2.88 8.38
C GLU A 254 -8.56 1.40 8.17
N ASN A 255 -7.68 0.87 8.99
CA ASN A 255 -7.34 -0.55 8.99
C ASN A 255 -6.99 -1.04 10.39
N PHE A 256 -7.14 -2.35 10.61
CA PHE A 256 -6.75 -3.00 11.85
C PHE A 256 -6.26 -4.42 11.57
N GLY A 257 -5.51 -4.96 12.53
CA GLY A 257 -5.00 -6.32 12.39
C GLY A 257 -4.60 -6.97 13.70
N PHE A 258 -4.43 -8.28 13.63
CA PHE A 258 -3.98 -9.13 14.71
C PHE A 258 -2.85 -10.03 14.21
N GLY A 259 -1.86 -10.29 15.06
CA GLY A 259 -0.71 -11.11 14.71
C GLY A 259 -0.38 -12.14 15.79
N LEU A 260 0.21 -13.22 15.34
CA LEU A 260 0.76 -14.29 16.17
C LEU A 260 2.18 -14.62 15.70
N ALA A 261 3.13 -14.82 16.62
CA ALA A 261 4.44 -15.35 16.31
C ALA A 261 4.79 -16.45 17.33
N TYR A 262 5.19 -17.61 16.82
CA TYR A 262 5.53 -18.78 17.65
C TYR A 262 6.94 -19.27 17.35
N GLU A 263 7.80 -19.24 18.36
CA GLU A 263 9.14 -19.79 18.32
C GLU A 263 9.07 -21.31 18.52
N ILE A 264 9.21 -22.08 17.44
CA ILE A 264 9.26 -23.56 17.47
C ILE A 264 10.54 -23.99 18.15
N THR A 265 11.64 -23.34 17.77
CA THR A 265 12.96 -23.46 18.42
C THR A 265 13.60 -22.07 18.48
N PRO A 266 14.70 -21.85 19.23
CA PRO A 266 15.41 -20.57 19.24
C PRO A 266 15.91 -20.11 17.86
N ALA A 267 15.96 -21.01 16.88
CA ALA A 267 16.37 -20.70 15.51
C ALA A 267 15.20 -20.60 14.52
N TRP A 268 14.00 -21.05 14.88
CA TRP A 268 12.89 -21.17 13.95
C TRP A 268 11.59 -20.58 14.49
N THR A 269 11.07 -19.55 13.83
CA THR A 269 9.80 -18.89 14.16
C THR A 269 8.84 -19.01 13.00
N ILE A 270 7.57 -19.31 13.29
CA ILE A 270 6.43 -19.16 12.36
C ILE A 270 5.57 -18.03 12.89
N ALA A 271 5.06 -17.19 11.98
CA ALA A 271 4.18 -16.10 12.35
C ALA A 271 3.06 -15.93 11.33
N ALA A 272 1.94 -15.38 11.78
CA ALA A 272 0.79 -15.11 10.95
C ALA A 272 0.11 -13.80 11.38
N ASP A 273 -0.37 -13.04 10.38
CA ASP A 273 -1.16 -11.83 10.59
C ASP A 273 -2.50 -11.93 9.86
N PHE A 274 -3.53 -11.39 10.48
CA PHE A 274 -4.78 -11.00 9.86
C PHE A 274 -4.87 -9.49 9.83
N GLN A 275 -5.19 -8.90 8.67
CA GLN A 275 -5.43 -7.47 8.51
C GLN A 275 -6.75 -7.25 7.78
N ARG A 276 -7.51 -6.24 8.21
CA ARG A 276 -8.70 -5.76 7.50
C ARG A 276 -8.53 -4.30 7.11
N ILE A 277 -8.70 -4.00 5.82
CA ILE A 277 -8.61 -2.66 5.24
C ILE A 277 -10.01 -2.24 4.85
N LEU A 278 -10.48 -1.10 5.38
CA LEU A 278 -11.86 -0.65 5.24
C LEU A 278 -12.03 0.27 4.03
N TYR A 279 -11.70 -0.22 2.83
CA TYR A 279 -11.90 0.51 1.57
C TYR A 279 -13.34 0.97 1.37
N GLY A 280 -14.32 0.19 1.85
CA GLY A 280 -15.75 0.50 1.79
C GLY A 280 -16.17 1.77 2.55
N ASN A 281 -15.28 2.33 3.37
CA ASN A 281 -15.53 3.56 4.11
C ASN A 281 -14.94 4.81 3.42
N VAL A 282 -14.44 4.69 2.18
CA VAL A 282 -13.84 5.78 1.39
C VAL A 282 -14.65 5.95 0.11
N ASP A 283 -15.51 6.96 0.04
CA ASP A 283 -16.50 7.13 -1.02
C ASP A 283 -15.90 7.08 -2.43
N SER A 284 -14.78 7.78 -2.67
CA SER A 284 -14.10 7.77 -3.97
C SER A 284 -13.50 6.41 -4.37
N VAL A 285 -13.37 5.48 -3.41
CA VAL A 285 -12.90 4.11 -3.65
C VAL A 285 -14.08 3.13 -3.68
N ALA A 286 -15.05 3.30 -2.79
CA ALA A 286 -16.12 2.33 -2.54
C ALA A 286 -17.39 2.56 -3.37
N ASN A 287 -17.72 3.81 -3.70
CA ASN A 287 -18.96 4.08 -4.41
C ASN A 287 -18.99 3.33 -5.74
N PRO A 288 -20.10 2.63 -6.06
CA PRO A 288 -20.19 1.89 -7.30
C PRO A 288 -20.39 2.85 -8.50
N LEU A 289 -19.97 2.40 -9.67
CA LEU A 289 -20.19 3.12 -10.93
C LEU A 289 -21.68 3.34 -11.23
N ASP A 290 -22.54 2.46 -10.74
CA ASP A 290 -24.01 2.51 -10.89
C ASP A 290 -24.61 3.80 -10.32
N ASN A 291 -23.93 4.46 -9.39
CA ASN A 291 -24.34 5.77 -8.86
C ASN A 291 -24.45 6.83 -9.98
N LEU A 292 -23.64 6.71 -11.02
CA LEU A 292 -23.77 7.60 -12.20
C LEU A 292 -25.11 7.44 -12.89
N GLN A 293 -25.59 6.20 -13.04
CA GLN A 293 -26.90 5.92 -13.64
C GLN A 293 -28.05 6.31 -12.72
N ALA A 294 -27.82 6.33 -11.42
CA ALA A 294 -28.77 6.81 -10.41
C ALA A 294 -28.84 8.36 -10.33
N GLY A 295 -28.14 9.06 -11.20
CA GLY A 295 -28.17 10.54 -11.27
C GLY A 295 -27.18 11.24 -10.34
N HIS A 296 -26.19 10.52 -9.81
CA HIS A 296 -25.10 11.09 -9.02
C HIS A 296 -23.86 11.28 -9.89
N PRO A 297 -23.56 12.50 -10.39
CA PRO A 297 -22.42 12.74 -11.25
C PRO A 297 -21.09 12.62 -10.50
N LEU A 298 -20.00 12.43 -11.24
CA LEU A 298 -18.62 12.49 -10.68
C LEU A 298 -18.40 13.79 -9.91
N GLY A 299 -17.67 13.75 -8.83
CA GLY A 299 -17.42 14.88 -7.95
C GLY A 299 -18.53 15.16 -6.93
N SER A 300 -19.76 14.65 -7.13
CA SER A 300 -20.86 14.85 -6.17
C SER A 300 -20.68 14.02 -4.88
N PRO A 301 -21.43 14.27 -3.80
CA PRO A 301 -21.30 13.51 -2.55
C PRO A 301 -21.48 12.00 -2.70
N ASN A 302 -22.42 11.56 -3.54
CA ASN A 302 -22.63 10.15 -3.86
C ASN A 302 -22.10 9.79 -5.25
N GLY A 303 -21.17 10.58 -5.79
CA GLY A 303 -20.57 10.34 -7.10
C GLY A 303 -19.89 8.99 -7.17
N PRO A 304 -19.78 8.40 -8.38
CA PRO A 304 -19.12 7.11 -8.55
C PRO A 304 -17.65 7.14 -8.12
N GLY A 305 -17.19 6.00 -7.65
CA GLY A 305 -15.82 5.65 -7.36
C GLY A 305 -15.45 4.34 -8.06
N PHE A 306 -14.54 3.59 -7.48
CA PHE A 306 -14.04 2.33 -8.05
C PHE A 306 -14.88 1.10 -7.66
N GLY A 307 -15.87 1.23 -6.79
CA GLY A 307 -16.73 0.12 -6.34
C GLY A 307 -16.02 -0.93 -5.48
N TRP A 308 -14.95 -0.54 -4.78
CA TRP A 308 -14.17 -1.48 -3.97
C TRP A 308 -14.86 -1.84 -2.65
N ARG A 309 -14.68 -3.09 -2.26
CA ARG A 309 -15.13 -3.63 -0.97
C ARG A 309 -13.98 -3.67 0.03
N ASN A 310 -14.35 -3.80 1.32
CA ASN A 310 -13.37 -4.06 2.37
C ASN A 310 -12.56 -5.32 2.07
N THR A 311 -11.26 -5.24 2.31
CA THR A 311 -10.33 -6.35 2.03
C THR A 311 -9.86 -6.98 3.33
N ASN A 312 -9.92 -8.32 3.39
CA ASN A 312 -9.28 -9.12 4.43
C ASN A 312 -7.98 -9.70 3.86
N VAL A 313 -6.90 -9.60 4.62
CA VAL A 313 -5.59 -10.10 4.25
C VAL A 313 -5.14 -11.09 5.30
N LEU A 314 -4.76 -12.28 4.88
CA LEU A 314 -4.12 -13.29 5.71
C LEU A 314 -2.68 -13.44 5.25
N LYS A 315 -1.74 -13.40 6.19
CA LYS A 315 -0.31 -13.55 5.94
C LYS A 315 0.24 -14.65 6.82
N ILE A 316 1.12 -15.46 6.27
CA ILE A 316 1.89 -16.45 7.04
C ILE A 316 3.34 -16.37 6.58
N GLY A 317 4.26 -16.44 7.52
CA GLY A 317 5.68 -16.41 7.22
C GLY A 317 6.49 -17.20 8.21
N THR A 318 7.70 -17.53 7.83
CA THR A 318 8.66 -18.21 8.66
C THR A 318 10.03 -17.56 8.57
N THR A 319 10.73 -17.50 9.70
CA THR A 319 12.12 -17.08 9.80
C THR A 319 12.95 -18.23 10.36
N TYR A 320 14.06 -18.52 9.71
CA TYR A 320 14.99 -19.57 10.13
C TYR A 320 16.40 -18.99 10.22
N ARG A 321 16.96 -18.96 11.44
CA ARG A 321 18.35 -18.61 11.68
C ARG A 321 19.23 -19.81 11.35
N TYR A 322 19.76 -19.82 10.11
CA TYR A 322 20.59 -20.91 9.63
C TYR A 322 21.92 -21.01 10.39
N ASN A 323 22.51 -19.86 10.74
CA ASN A 323 23.69 -19.73 11.59
C ASN A 323 23.68 -18.33 12.28
N PRO A 324 24.67 -17.98 13.12
CA PRO A 324 24.71 -16.67 13.79
C PRO A 324 24.68 -15.46 12.86
N HIS A 325 25.08 -15.63 11.60
CA HIS A 325 25.20 -14.56 10.61
C HIS A 325 24.08 -14.55 9.55
N LEU A 326 23.36 -15.65 9.35
CA LEU A 326 22.41 -15.78 8.25
C LEU A 326 21.02 -16.18 8.74
N THR A 327 20.04 -15.31 8.47
CA THR A 327 18.61 -15.59 8.67
C THR A 327 17.92 -15.67 7.31
N LEU A 328 17.20 -16.76 7.08
CA LEU A 328 16.39 -17.00 5.89
C LEU A 328 14.90 -16.77 6.18
N ARG A 329 14.15 -16.36 5.20
CA ARG A 329 12.73 -16.04 5.33
C ARG A 329 11.94 -16.57 4.14
N LEU A 330 10.70 -16.97 4.41
CA LEU A 330 9.73 -17.37 3.41
C LEU A 330 8.35 -16.90 3.88
N GLY A 331 7.52 -16.42 2.97
CA GLY A 331 6.18 -15.99 3.32
C GLY A 331 5.18 -16.15 2.18
N TYR A 332 3.91 -16.16 2.57
CA TYR A 332 2.77 -16.17 1.67
C TYR A 332 1.66 -15.28 2.23
N SER A 333 1.01 -14.53 1.37
CA SER A 333 -0.18 -13.73 1.73
C SER A 333 -1.32 -13.96 0.74
N HIS A 334 -2.55 -13.90 1.28
CA HIS A 334 -3.78 -13.96 0.51
C HIS A 334 -4.71 -12.81 0.90
N ALA A 335 -5.16 -12.03 -0.09
CA ALA A 335 -6.12 -10.96 0.06
C ALA A 335 -7.46 -11.29 -0.59
N SER A 336 -8.57 -10.93 0.06
CA SER A 336 -9.88 -11.02 -0.59
C SER A 336 -10.00 -10.00 -1.72
N GLN A 337 -10.71 -10.37 -2.80
CA GLN A 337 -10.88 -9.51 -3.97
C GLN A 337 -11.75 -8.27 -3.63
N PRO A 338 -11.21 -7.02 -3.78
CA PRO A 338 -11.99 -5.82 -3.54
C PRO A 338 -12.94 -5.47 -4.69
N ILE A 339 -12.61 -5.84 -5.93
CA ILE A 339 -13.29 -5.40 -7.15
C ILE A 339 -14.29 -6.46 -7.60
N ALA A 340 -15.57 -6.10 -7.67
CA ALA A 340 -16.61 -6.97 -8.23
C ALA A 340 -16.54 -6.98 -9.77
N SER A 341 -16.98 -8.08 -10.40
CA SER A 341 -17.02 -8.23 -11.85
C SER A 341 -17.86 -7.15 -12.57
N THR A 342 -18.85 -6.58 -11.92
CA THR A 342 -19.67 -5.48 -12.46
C THR A 342 -18.99 -4.12 -12.35
N GLN A 343 -17.89 -3.98 -11.62
CA GLN A 343 -17.24 -2.70 -11.32
C GLN A 343 -15.87 -2.54 -12.01
N THR A 344 -15.57 -3.36 -13.03
CA THR A 344 -14.23 -3.36 -13.65
C THR A 344 -13.97 -2.20 -14.61
N PHE A 345 -14.98 -1.48 -15.09
CA PHE A 345 -14.79 -0.43 -16.11
C PHE A 345 -13.91 0.73 -15.64
N LEU A 346 -14.21 1.37 -14.51
CA LEU A 346 -13.31 2.40 -13.94
C LEU A 346 -12.02 1.78 -13.40
N ASN A 347 -12.06 0.52 -13.01
CA ASN A 347 -10.89 -0.21 -12.52
C ASN A 347 -9.88 -0.60 -13.62
N VAL A 348 -10.15 -0.30 -14.89
CA VAL A 348 -9.10 -0.22 -15.93
C VAL A 348 -8.00 0.75 -15.49
N LEU A 349 -8.35 1.84 -14.80
CA LEU A 349 -7.40 2.82 -14.27
C LEU A 349 -6.70 2.37 -12.97
N ALA A 350 -7.34 1.47 -12.20
CA ALA A 350 -6.89 1.06 -10.87
C ALA A 350 -7.09 -0.46 -10.65
N PRO A 351 -6.42 -1.34 -11.43
CA PRO A 351 -6.67 -2.78 -11.40
C PRO A 351 -6.04 -3.46 -10.17
N GLY A 352 -6.41 -3.08 -8.96
CA GLY A 352 -5.92 -3.66 -7.70
C GLY A 352 -6.49 -5.06 -7.43
N VAL A 353 -6.26 -6.01 -8.34
CA VAL A 353 -6.92 -7.33 -8.37
C VAL A 353 -6.09 -8.47 -7.80
N VAL A 354 -4.80 -8.27 -7.53
CA VAL A 354 -3.93 -9.32 -6.96
C VAL A 354 -4.50 -9.83 -5.64
N GLN A 355 -4.41 -11.14 -5.44
CA GLN A 355 -4.86 -11.81 -4.23
C GLN A 355 -3.74 -12.57 -3.52
N ASP A 356 -2.89 -13.23 -4.27
CA ASP A 356 -1.91 -14.20 -3.78
C ASP A 356 -0.49 -13.69 -4.03
N GLN A 357 0.37 -13.74 -3.01
CA GLN A 357 1.77 -13.37 -3.11
C GLN A 357 2.65 -14.34 -2.33
N ALA A 358 3.76 -14.74 -2.92
CA ALA A 358 4.83 -15.48 -2.27
C ALA A 358 6.09 -14.60 -2.16
N THR A 359 6.81 -14.73 -1.05
CA THR A 359 8.02 -13.95 -0.81
C THR A 359 9.14 -14.82 -0.26
N LEU A 360 10.36 -14.41 -0.50
CA LEU A 360 11.56 -14.95 0.14
C LEU A 360 12.47 -13.80 0.56
N GLY A 361 13.28 -14.04 1.58
CA GLY A 361 14.22 -13.04 2.09
C GLY A 361 15.41 -13.66 2.79
N ALA A 362 16.45 -12.87 2.92
CA ALA A 362 17.64 -13.22 3.67
C ALA A 362 18.21 -11.98 4.37
N THR A 363 18.77 -12.17 5.55
CA THR A 363 19.57 -11.14 6.26
C THR A 363 20.92 -11.71 6.61
N TRP A 364 21.97 -10.99 6.23
CA TRP A 364 23.33 -11.26 6.67
C TRP A 364 23.70 -10.26 7.77
N GLU A 365 24.06 -10.78 8.97
CA GLU A 365 24.54 -9.99 10.10
C GLU A 365 26.06 -10.14 10.21
N THR A 366 26.76 -9.01 10.23
CA THR A 366 28.20 -8.96 10.41
C THR A 366 28.58 -9.03 11.89
N ALA A 367 29.88 -9.22 12.18
CA ALA A 367 30.36 -9.32 13.57
C ALA A 367 30.19 -8.00 14.38
N ASP A 368 30.08 -6.86 13.73
CA ASP A 368 29.82 -5.54 14.33
C ASP A 368 28.33 -5.16 14.32
N HIS A 369 27.44 -6.15 14.16
CA HIS A 369 25.98 -6.03 14.19
C HIS A 369 25.39 -5.13 13.10
N ALA A 370 26.06 -5.00 11.94
CA ALA A 370 25.45 -4.47 10.74
C ALA A 370 24.69 -5.57 10.01
N GLU A 371 23.48 -5.26 9.56
CA GLU A 371 22.58 -6.19 8.90
C GLU A 371 22.38 -5.77 7.43
N PHE A 372 22.55 -6.70 6.51
CA PHE A 372 22.22 -6.55 5.09
C PHE A 372 21.07 -7.47 4.76
N SER A 373 19.93 -6.89 4.45
CA SER A 373 18.72 -7.64 4.13
C SER A 373 18.40 -7.56 2.64
N PHE A 374 17.92 -8.66 2.10
CA PHE A 374 17.40 -8.79 0.75
C PHE A 374 16.04 -9.47 0.80
N PHE A 375 15.13 -9.07 -0.09
CA PHE A 375 13.90 -9.82 -0.34
C PHE A 375 13.49 -9.78 -1.79
N TYR A 376 12.71 -10.79 -2.20
CA TYR A 376 11.98 -10.85 -3.45
C TYR A 376 10.55 -11.29 -3.14
N GLY A 377 9.58 -10.66 -3.79
CA GLY A 377 8.17 -11.02 -3.75
C GLY A 377 7.58 -11.11 -5.14
N HIS A 378 6.71 -12.08 -5.34
CA HIS A 378 5.93 -12.26 -6.56
C HIS A 378 4.45 -12.35 -6.21
N ALA A 379 3.67 -11.40 -6.72
CA ALA A 379 2.21 -11.42 -6.66
C ALA A 379 1.67 -12.04 -7.95
N PHE A 380 0.99 -13.16 -7.78
CA PHE A 380 0.54 -13.98 -8.90
C PHE A 380 -0.53 -13.28 -9.71
N ARG A 381 -0.44 -13.42 -11.04
CA ARG A 381 -1.41 -12.83 -11.96
C ARG A 381 -2.84 -13.19 -11.57
N LYS A 382 -3.66 -12.14 -11.44
CA LYS A 382 -5.10 -12.26 -11.28
C LYS A 382 -5.79 -11.47 -12.38
N THR A 383 -6.83 -12.08 -12.94
CA THR A 383 -7.79 -11.42 -13.82
C THR A 383 -9.15 -11.38 -13.13
N VAL A 384 -9.84 -10.25 -13.24
CA VAL A 384 -11.27 -10.13 -12.92
C VAL A 384 -11.99 -9.88 -14.23
N ASP A 385 -12.78 -10.86 -14.65
CA ASP A 385 -13.58 -10.77 -15.85
C ASP A 385 -14.80 -9.86 -15.60
N GLY A 386 -14.97 -8.87 -16.47
CA GLY A 386 -16.10 -7.96 -16.42
C GLY A 386 -17.40 -8.67 -16.77
N GLN A 387 -18.48 -8.33 -16.07
CA GLN A 387 -19.83 -8.84 -16.35
C GLN A 387 -20.76 -7.64 -16.53
N ALA A 388 -21.11 -7.31 -17.77
CA ALA A 388 -21.86 -6.10 -18.14
C ALA A 388 -21.29 -4.84 -17.45
N SER A 389 -19.97 -4.79 -17.35
CA SER A 389 -19.26 -3.81 -16.50
C SER A 389 -19.12 -2.45 -17.17
N ILE A 390 -19.24 -2.39 -18.50
CA ILE A 390 -19.23 -1.15 -19.26
C ILE A 390 -20.68 -0.64 -19.35
N PRO A 391 -20.99 0.59 -18.88
CA PRO A 391 -22.33 1.14 -18.98
C PRO A 391 -22.84 1.23 -20.41
N PRO A 392 -24.15 1.11 -20.66
CA PRO A 392 -24.73 1.27 -22.00
C PRO A 392 -24.39 2.60 -22.67
N SER A 393 -24.27 3.68 -21.90
CA SER A 393 -23.83 4.99 -22.39
C SER A 393 -22.41 5.00 -22.95
N PHE A 394 -21.59 4.00 -22.61
CA PHE A 394 -20.25 3.73 -23.13
C PHE A 394 -20.23 2.50 -24.05
N GLY A 395 -21.38 2.13 -24.67
CA GLY A 395 -21.48 1.05 -25.64
C GLY A 395 -21.67 -0.34 -25.04
N GLY A 396 -21.75 -0.49 -23.72
CA GLY A 396 -21.93 -1.80 -23.07
C GLY A 396 -20.71 -2.72 -23.24
N GLY A 397 -20.89 -4.00 -22.94
CA GLY A 397 -19.83 -4.99 -23.00
C GLY A 397 -19.08 -5.18 -21.68
N ASN A 398 -17.92 -5.77 -21.74
CA ASN A 398 -17.12 -6.20 -20.59
C ASN A 398 -15.71 -5.60 -20.65
N ALA A 399 -15.22 -5.07 -19.54
CA ALA A 399 -13.82 -4.74 -19.34
C ALA A 399 -13.20 -5.75 -18.39
N ASN A 400 -12.35 -6.64 -18.89
CA ASN A 400 -11.58 -7.59 -18.07
C ASN A 400 -10.28 -6.90 -17.66
N ILE A 401 -9.93 -6.93 -16.37
CA ILE A 401 -8.74 -6.27 -15.83
C ILE A 401 -7.78 -7.29 -15.24
N ARG A 402 -6.48 -7.05 -15.38
CA ARG A 402 -5.44 -7.96 -14.89
C ARG A 402 -4.29 -7.21 -14.24
N LEU A 403 -3.63 -7.88 -13.28
CA LEU A 403 -2.43 -7.42 -12.61
C LEU A 403 -1.60 -8.61 -12.16
N ASP A 404 -0.30 -8.52 -12.33
CA ASP A 404 0.74 -9.30 -11.65
C ASP A 404 1.89 -8.36 -11.25
N GLU A 405 2.65 -8.72 -10.20
CA GLU A 405 3.65 -7.81 -9.65
C GLU A 405 4.89 -8.57 -9.22
N ASN A 406 6.04 -7.94 -9.41
CA ASN A 406 7.29 -8.36 -8.80
C ASN A 406 7.83 -7.21 -7.95
N ILE A 407 8.43 -7.54 -6.83
CA ILE A 407 9.12 -6.58 -5.98
C ILE A 407 10.44 -7.19 -5.51
N VAL A 408 11.50 -6.40 -5.57
CA VAL A 408 12.82 -6.77 -5.05
C VAL A 408 13.36 -5.61 -4.23
N GLY A 409 13.92 -5.90 -3.08
CA GLY A 409 14.46 -4.86 -2.21
C GLY A 409 15.67 -5.28 -1.43
N ILE A 410 16.43 -4.26 -1.05
CA ILE A 410 17.61 -4.37 -0.20
C ILE A 410 17.50 -3.36 0.94
N ALA A 411 18.04 -3.72 2.09
CA ALA A 411 18.13 -2.81 3.23
C ALA A 411 19.44 -3.02 3.99
N PHE A 412 19.88 -1.94 4.61
CA PHE A 412 20.97 -1.91 5.56
C PHE A 412 20.43 -1.47 6.92
N GLY A 413 20.75 -2.22 7.97
CA GLY A 413 20.41 -1.92 9.35
C GLY A 413 21.63 -1.99 10.25
N LYS A 414 21.62 -1.23 11.33
CA LYS A 414 22.68 -1.30 12.35
C LYS A 414 22.09 -1.04 13.73
N LYS A 415 22.44 -1.93 14.67
CA LYS A 415 22.19 -1.78 16.12
C LYS A 415 23.33 -0.99 16.74
N PHE A 416 23.06 -0.15 17.74
CA PHE A 416 24.04 0.71 18.42
C PHE A 416 23.75 0.93 19.90
#